data_7a2195c980086e38a384cf5217eb1da7
#
_entry.id   7a2195c980086e38a384cf5217eb1da7
#
_cell.length_a   1.000
_cell.length_b   1.000
_cell.length_c   1.000
_cell.angle_alpha   90.00
_cell.angle_beta   90.00
_cell.angle_gamma   90.00
#
_symmetry.space_group_name_H-M   'P 1'
#
loop_
_entity.id
_entity.type
_entity.pdbx_description
1 polymer ?
#
loop_
_entity_poly.entity_id
_entity_poly.type
_entity_poly.pdbx_seq_one_letter_code
_entity_poly.pdbx_strand_id
1 'polypeptide(L)'
;LGSSCVVAGTGYTGEDGLEIAVPVSGAGELWQVLINSGSIPAGLGARDTLRLEAGLPLHGHELGEGITSLQANLGWVLGLNKDNFQGKEAVLREKASGVTKKLVGLSTEGRRPPREGSSIVKNGAIIGSVTSGNFSPMLEHGIALGFVEPSIELGDEVIIDVRGTELPGQVVPYPFYKKAR
;
A
#
# COMPACT_ATOMS: atom_id res chain seq x y z
N LEU A 1 6.87 -4.48 -33.26
CA LEU A 1 7.11 -3.07 -32.84
C LEU A 1 8.39 -2.45 -33.43
N GLY A 2 9.40 -3.17 -33.85
CA GLY A 2 10.64 -2.63 -34.41
C GLY A 2 11.44 -1.64 -33.53
N SER A 3 10.97 -1.36 -32.31
CA SER A 3 11.60 -0.44 -31.37
C SER A 3 12.16 -1.18 -30.17
N SER A 4 13.29 -0.69 -29.66
CA SER A 4 13.87 -1.20 -28.41
C SER A 4 12.91 -0.89 -27.24
N CYS A 5 12.68 -1.86 -26.36
CA CYS A 5 11.88 -1.69 -25.14
C CYS A 5 12.57 -2.35 -23.95
N VAL A 6 12.21 -1.91 -22.76
CA VAL A 6 12.58 -2.56 -21.51
C VAL A 6 11.35 -3.24 -20.93
N VAL A 7 11.48 -4.53 -20.61
CA VAL A 7 10.43 -5.34 -20.03
C VAL A 7 10.89 -5.85 -18.67
N ALA A 8 10.14 -5.56 -17.62
CA ALA A 8 10.40 -6.05 -16.27
C ALA A 8 9.29 -7.00 -15.85
N GLY A 9 9.65 -8.14 -15.26
CA GLY A 9 8.72 -9.07 -14.62
C GLY A 9 8.30 -8.57 -13.24
N THR A 10 7.65 -7.42 -13.21
CA THR A 10 7.20 -6.72 -12.02
C THR A 10 5.77 -6.24 -12.22
N GLY A 11 5.13 -5.77 -11.15
CA GLY A 11 3.78 -5.23 -11.20
C GLY A 11 3.38 -4.60 -9.88
N TYR A 12 2.20 -3.99 -9.87
CA TYR A 12 1.66 -3.27 -8.73
C TYR A 12 0.24 -3.74 -8.36
N THR A 13 -0.01 -5.02 -8.55
CA THR A 13 -1.35 -5.62 -8.33
C THR A 13 -1.32 -6.85 -7.43
N GLY A 14 -0.12 -7.33 -7.03
CA GLY A 14 0.03 -8.58 -6.30
C GLY A 14 -0.14 -9.84 -7.14
N GLU A 15 -0.32 -9.69 -8.46
CA GLU A 15 -0.46 -10.76 -9.45
C GLU A 15 0.74 -10.77 -10.40
N ASP A 16 0.91 -11.87 -11.13
CA ASP A 16 1.92 -11.94 -12.18
C ASP A 16 1.67 -10.87 -13.26
N GLY A 17 2.71 -10.19 -13.67
CA GLY A 17 2.58 -9.09 -14.61
C GLY A 17 3.89 -8.64 -15.21
N LEU A 18 3.78 -7.73 -16.15
CA LEU A 18 4.91 -7.09 -16.83
C LEU A 18 4.76 -5.58 -16.80
N GLU A 19 5.86 -4.88 -16.58
CA GLU A 19 5.97 -3.44 -16.83
C GLU A 19 6.82 -3.24 -18.08
N ILE A 20 6.30 -2.49 -19.05
CA ILE A 20 6.92 -2.33 -20.36
C ILE A 20 7.17 -0.85 -20.61
N ALA A 21 8.44 -0.46 -20.70
CA ALA A 21 8.83 0.89 -21.10
C ALA A 21 9.24 0.91 -22.58
N VAL A 22 8.59 1.77 -23.35
CA VAL A 22 8.85 1.95 -24.78
C VAL A 22 9.04 3.44 -25.10
N PRO A 23 9.73 3.79 -26.20
CA PRO A 23 9.72 5.15 -26.72
C PRO A 23 8.29 5.64 -26.97
N VAL A 24 8.05 6.92 -26.74
CA VAL A 24 6.71 7.53 -26.91
C VAL A 24 6.14 7.26 -28.31
N SER A 25 6.99 7.26 -29.35
CA SER A 25 6.57 6.96 -30.74
C SER A 25 6.02 5.54 -30.93
N GLY A 26 6.39 4.57 -30.11
CA GLY A 26 5.92 3.19 -30.18
C GLY A 26 4.78 2.87 -29.19
N ALA A 27 4.44 3.79 -28.30
CA ALA A 27 3.48 3.52 -27.21
C ALA A 27 2.07 3.22 -27.73
N GLY A 28 1.60 3.98 -28.73
CA GLY A 28 0.28 3.78 -29.34
C GLY A 28 0.16 2.44 -30.08
N GLU A 29 1.22 2.03 -30.79
CA GLU A 29 1.26 0.74 -31.46
C GLU A 29 1.23 -0.42 -30.45
N LEU A 30 2.05 -0.35 -29.41
CA LEU A 30 2.06 -1.35 -28.34
C LEU A 30 0.69 -1.46 -27.66
N TRP A 31 0.08 -0.32 -27.33
CA TRP A 31 -1.26 -0.30 -26.74
C TRP A 31 -2.28 -1.04 -27.64
N GLN A 32 -2.28 -0.74 -28.95
CA GLN A 32 -3.21 -1.37 -29.88
C GLN A 32 -2.94 -2.88 -30.02
N VAL A 33 -1.68 -3.31 -30.02
CA VAL A 33 -1.31 -4.74 -30.03
C VAL A 33 -1.87 -5.45 -28.79
N LEU A 34 -1.73 -4.86 -27.61
CA LEU A 34 -2.27 -5.44 -26.37
C LEU A 34 -3.79 -5.55 -26.39
N ILE A 35 -4.49 -4.50 -26.84
CA ILE A 35 -5.96 -4.53 -26.98
C ILE A 35 -6.39 -5.62 -27.96
N ASN A 36 -5.75 -5.70 -29.13
CA ASN A 36 -6.06 -6.71 -30.15
C ASN A 36 -5.76 -8.14 -29.68
N SER A 37 -4.84 -8.29 -28.71
CA SER A 37 -4.52 -9.56 -28.07
C SER A 37 -5.48 -9.95 -26.94
N GLY A 38 -6.53 -9.15 -26.70
CA GLY A 38 -7.55 -9.42 -25.69
C GLY A 38 -7.29 -8.81 -24.31
N SER A 39 -6.27 -7.95 -24.17
CA SER A 39 -6.06 -7.22 -22.90
C SER A 39 -7.18 -6.23 -22.66
N ILE A 40 -7.70 -6.20 -21.44
CA ILE A 40 -8.77 -5.29 -21.03
C ILE A 40 -8.14 -4.05 -20.37
N PRO A 41 -8.41 -2.82 -20.86
CA PRO A 41 -7.93 -1.61 -20.23
C PRO A 41 -8.47 -1.47 -18.81
N ALA A 42 -7.58 -1.15 -17.86
CA ALA A 42 -7.93 -0.88 -16.49
C ALA A 42 -7.54 0.56 -16.10
N GLY A 43 -8.45 1.25 -15.42
CA GLY A 43 -8.22 2.62 -14.98
C GLY A 43 -7.45 2.73 -13.66
N LEU A 44 -7.11 3.98 -13.29
CA LEU A 44 -6.38 4.27 -12.05
C LEU A 44 -7.11 3.79 -10.79
N GLY A 45 -8.45 3.84 -10.77
CA GLY A 45 -9.22 3.33 -9.64
C GLY A 45 -9.06 1.82 -9.44
N ALA A 46 -9.01 1.04 -10.54
CA ALA A 46 -8.74 -0.39 -10.47
C ALA A 46 -7.30 -0.65 -9.99
N ARG A 47 -6.31 0.10 -10.51
CA ARG A 47 -4.91 0.03 -10.09
C ARG A 47 -4.77 0.31 -8.59
N ASP A 48 -5.44 1.35 -8.07
CA ASP A 48 -5.37 1.71 -6.65
C ASP A 48 -6.03 0.64 -5.75
N THR A 49 -7.16 0.09 -6.17
CA THR A 49 -7.82 -0.99 -5.43
C THR A 49 -6.94 -2.24 -5.38
N LEU A 50 -6.40 -2.67 -6.51
CA LEU A 50 -5.57 -3.87 -6.61
C LEU A 50 -4.27 -3.73 -5.78
N ARG A 51 -3.57 -2.60 -5.89
CA ARG A 51 -2.35 -2.40 -5.09
C ARG A 51 -2.65 -2.41 -3.59
N LEU A 52 -3.80 -1.82 -3.17
CA LEU A 52 -4.20 -1.77 -1.77
C LEU A 52 -4.56 -3.17 -1.26
N GLU A 53 -5.32 -3.95 -2.01
CA GLU A 53 -5.61 -5.36 -1.70
C GLU A 53 -4.32 -6.19 -1.53
N ALA A 54 -3.32 -5.93 -2.39
CA ALA A 54 -1.98 -6.52 -2.30
C ALA A 54 -1.11 -5.92 -1.19
N GLY A 55 -1.60 -4.93 -0.44
CA GLY A 55 -0.86 -4.28 0.64
C GLY A 55 0.37 -3.49 0.17
N LEU A 56 0.40 -3.08 -1.10
CA LEU A 56 1.53 -2.34 -1.67
C LEU A 56 1.42 -0.84 -1.33
N PRO A 57 2.49 -0.26 -0.74
CA PRO A 57 2.49 1.14 -0.35
C PRO A 57 2.51 2.08 -1.57
N LEU A 58 1.89 3.24 -1.44
CA LEU A 58 1.85 4.28 -2.45
C LEU A 58 2.79 5.43 -2.08
N HIS A 59 3.60 5.90 -3.04
CA HIS A 59 4.42 7.08 -2.86
C HIS A 59 3.55 8.34 -2.70
N GLY A 60 3.89 9.15 -1.72
CA GLY A 60 3.08 10.30 -1.30
C GLY A 60 2.10 10.00 -0.16
N HIS A 61 1.87 8.72 0.15
CA HIS A 61 0.97 8.25 1.20
C HIS A 61 1.72 7.44 2.26
N GLU A 62 2.08 6.19 1.96
CA GLU A 62 2.84 5.33 2.86
C GLU A 62 4.35 5.49 2.71
N LEU A 63 4.80 6.05 1.59
CA LEU A 63 6.20 6.32 1.27
C LEU A 63 6.37 7.80 0.92
N GLY A 64 7.49 8.38 1.33
CA GLY A 64 7.80 9.78 1.01
C GLY A 64 8.72 10.42 2.04
N GLU A 65 8.89 11.73 1.91
CA GLU A 65 9.68 12.50 2.86
C GLU A 65 9.09 12.41 4.27
N GLY A 66 9.95 12.24 5.28
CA GLY A 66 9.51 12.11 6.68
C GLY A 66 8.95 10.73 7.07
N ILE A 67 9.01 9.74 6.15
CA ILE A 67 8.60 8.35 6.43
C ILE A 67 9.82 7.45 6.24
N THR A 68 10.20 6.73 7.29
CA THR A 68 11.31 5.78 7.22
C THR A 68 10.85 4.41 6.73
N SER A 69 11.79 3.61 6.22
CA SER A 69 11.50 2.23 5.82
C SER A 69 11.01 1.37 6.99
N LEU A 70 11.45 1.66 8.22
CA LEU A 70 10.99 0.94 9.42
C LEU A 70 9.55 1.30 9.76
N GLN A 71 9.20 2.57 9.70
CA GLN A 71 7.81 3.04 9.90
C GLN A 71 6.86 2.44 8.86
N ALA A 72 7.28 2.35 7.59
CA ALA A 72 6.50 1.80 6.49
C ALA A 72 6.45 0.25 6.47
N ASN A 73 6.97 -0.42 7.51
CA ASN A 73 7.06 -1.88 7.60
C ASN A 73 7.88 -2.52 6.44
N LEU A 74 8.84 -1.77 5.91
CA LEU A 74 9.76 -2.18 4.85
C LEU A 74 11.17 -2.48 5.37
N GLY A 75 11.32 -2.77 6.65
CA GLY A 75 12.61 -3.11 7.25
C GLY A 75 13.33 -4.28 6.57
N TRP A 76 12.58 -5.19 5.96
CA TRP A 76 13.08 -6.36 5.24
C TRP A 76 13.86 -6.02 3.95
N VAL A 77 13.62 -4.85 3.32
CA VAL A 77 14.37 -4.42 2.13
C VAL A 77 15.75 -3.85 2.46
N LEU A 78 15.99 -3.55 3.74
CA LEU A 78 17.23 -2.93 4.19
C LEU A 78 18.36 -3.95 4.23
N GLY A 79 19.40 -3.74 3.45
CA GLY A 79 20.60 -4.59 3.43
C GLY A 79 21.48 -4.37 4.66
N LEU A 80 20.96 -4.62 5.87
CA LEU A 80 21.68 -4.35 7.12
C LEU A 80 22.96 -5.16 7.29
N ASN A 81 23.12 -6.27 6.55
CA ASN A 81 24.34 -7.10 6.53
C ASN A 81 25.49 -6.48 5.74
N LYS A 82 25.24 -5.43 4.91
CA LYS A 82 26.29 -4.71 4.21
C LYS A 82 27.14 -3.93 5.22
N ASP A 83 28.45 -3.83 4.96
CA ASP A 83 29.37 -3.11 5.84
C ASP A 83 28.94 -1.65 6.00
N ASN A 84 28.55 -1.00 4.90
CA ASN A 84 28.07 0.38 4.92
C ASN A 84 27.09 0.67 3.77
N PHE A 85 26.21 1.63 3.98
CA PHE A 85 25.38 2.30 2.97
C PHE A 85 24.91 3.66 3.51
N GLN A 86 24.51 4.57 2.62
CA GLN A 86 24.04 5.88 3.03
C GLN A 86 22.78 5.74 3.94
N GLY A 87 22.86 6.33 5.14
CA GLY A 87 21.78 6.29 6.12
C GLY A 87 21.78 5.07 7.07
N LYS A 88 22.72 4.12 6.94
CA LYS A 88 22.79 2.92 7.80
C LYS A 88 22.73 3.26 9.29
N GLU A 89 23.53 4.21 9.74
CA GLU A 89 23.55 4.62 11.15
C GLU A 89 22.22 5.18 11.64
N ALA A 90 21.53 5.97 10.81
CA ALA A 90 20.22 6.51 11.15
C ALA A 90 19.18 5.39 11.32
N VAL A 91 19.16 4.43 10.40
CA VAL A 91 18.31 3.24 10.46
C VAL A 91 18.60 2.42 11.71
N LEU A 92 19.88 2.19 12.04
CA LEU A 92 20.25 1.43 13.23
C LEU A 92 19.85 2.15 14.52
N ARG A 93 20.00 3.48 14.58
CA ARG A 93 19.50 4.27 15.72
C ARG A 93 17.98 4.15 15.87
N GLU A 94 17.23 4.32 14.80
CA GLU A 94 15.76 4.18 14.84
C GLU A 94 15.33 2.76 15.23
N LYS A 95 16.01 1.74 14.71
CA LYS A 95 15.74 0.34 15.10
C LYS A 95 16.00 0.08 16.58
N ALA A 96 17.00 0.72 17.16
CA ALA A 96 17.35 0.58 18.61
C ALA A 96 16.38 1.36 19.51
N SER A 97 15.94 2.57 19.10
CA SER A 97 15.01 3.40 19.87
C SER A 97 13.54 3.04 19.67
N GLY A 98 13.22 2.28 18.62
CA GLY A 98 11.87 2.06 18.15
C GLY A 98 11.37 3.19 17.23
N VAL A 99 10.38 2.87 16.42
CA VAL A 99 9.70 3.83 15.53
C VAL A 99 8.70 4.68 16.31
N THR A 100 8.42 5.90 15.85
CA THR A 100 7.41 6.78 16.45
C THR A 100 5.99 6.52 15.93
N LYS A 101 5.87 5.86 14.78
CA LYS A 101 4.62 5.40 14.16
C LYS A 101 4.90 4.15 13.36
N LYS A 102 3.90 3.32 13.11
CA LYS A 102 4.02 2.14 12.25
C LYS A 102 2.84 1.99 11.31
N LEU A 103 3.11 1.48 10.13
CA LEU A 103 2.09 1.17 9.13
C LEU A 103 1.36 -0.12 9.52
N VAL A 104 0.03 -0.06 9.50
CA VAL A 104 -0.85 -1.20 9.77
C VAL A 104 -1.91 -1.36 8.68
N GLY A 105 -2.42 -2.58 8.52
CA GLY A 105 -3.62 -2.86 7.76
C GLY A 105 -4.85 -2.71 8.65
N LEU A 106 -5.93 -2.21 8.07
CA LEU A 106 -7.22 -1.99 8.72
C LEU A 106 -8.33 -2.60 7.87
N SER A 107 -9.27 -3.24 8.51
CA SER A 107 -10.51 -3.75 7.92
C SER A 107 -11.69 -3.07 8.58
N THR A 108 -12.72 -2.71 7.81
CA THR A 108 -13.96 -2.14 8.33
C THR A 108 -15.16 -2.95 7.84
N GLU A 109 -16.22 -2.96 8.62
CA GLU A 109 -17.47 -3.61 8.22
C GLU A 109 -18.20 -2.82 7.13
N GLY A 110 -18.96 -3.54 6.30
CA GLY A 110 -19.84 -2.97 5.29
C GLY A 110 -19.15 -2.38 4.07
N ARG A 111 -19.92 -1.65 3.27
CA ARG A 111 -19.50 -1.17 1.94
C ARG A 111 -18.90 0.24 1.95
N ARG A 112 -19.01 0.97 3.06
CA ARG A 112 -18.45 2.33 3.15
C ARG A 112 -16.94 2.25 3.34
N PRO A 113 -16.14 2.76 2.40
CA PRO A 113 -14.70 2.64 2.51
C PRO A 113 -14.12 3.69 3.47
N PRO A 114 -13.08 3.34 4.23
CA PRO A 114 -12.18 4.31 4.84
C PRO A 114 -11.63 5.26 3.78
N ARG A 115 -11.21 6.45 4.20
CA ARG A 115 -10.65 7.45 3.28
C ARG A 115 -9.34 7.99 3.83
N GLU A 116 -8.44 8.36 2.94
CA GLU A 116 -7.22 9.09 3.27
C GLU A 116 -7.53 10.28 4.18
N GLY A 117 -6.68 10.48 5.19
CA GLY A 117 -6.82 11.55 6.18
C GLY A 117 -7.85 11.30 7.28
N SER A 118 -8.62 10.19 7.22
CA SER A 118 -9.53 9.81 8.30
C SER A 118 -8.76 9.50 9.57
N SER A 119 -9.24 10.00 10.71
CA SER A 119 -8.64 9.69 12.02
C SER A 119 -8.90 8.23 12.40
N ILE A 120 -7.90 7.59 12.99
CA ILE A 120 -8.02 6.28 13.62
C ILE A 120 -8.09 6.52 15.12
N VAL A 121 -9.14 6.05 15.75
CA VAL A 121 -9.46 6.30 17.16
C VAL A 121 -9.52 4.98 17.93
N LYS A 122 -8.92 4.93 19.10
CA LYS A 122 -9.03 3.81 20.05
C LYS A 122 -9.27 4.38 21.46
N ASN A 123 -10.26 3.86 22.17
CA ASN A 123 -10.64 4.33 23.51
C ASN A 123 -10.88 5.84 23.61
N GLY A 124 -11.45 6.46 22.56
CA GLY A 124 -11.72 7.89 22.49
C GLY A 124 -10.51 8.78 22.17
N ALA A 125 -9.32 8.22 22.00
CA ALA A 125 -8.12 8.96 21.63
C ALA A 125 -7.76 8.72 20.15
N ILE A 126 -7.32 9.77 19.44
CA ILE A 126 -6.75 9.63 18.09
C ILE A 126 -5.39 9.00 18.22
N ILE A 127 -5.20 7.83 17.62
CA ILE A 127 -3.98 7.03 17.64
C ILE A 127 -3.25 7.04 16.30
N GLY A 128 -3.81 7.66 15.27
CA GLY A 128 -3.22 7.70 13.95
C GLY A 128 -4.16 8.19 12.87
N SER A 129 -3.78 7.96 11.62
CA SER A 129 -4.57 8.34 10.45
C SER A 129 -4.45 7.34 9.31
N VAL A 130 -5.52 7.24 8.53
CA VAL A 130 -5.58 6.46 7.29
C VAL A 130 -4.74 7.16 6.22
N THR A 131 -3.89 6.41 5.54
CA THR A 131 -3.08 6.88 4.41
C THR A 131 -3.66 6.47 3.07
N SER A 132 -4.23 5.27 2.99
CA SER A 132 -4.93 4.75 1.81
C SER A 132 -6.13 3.95 2.26
N GLY A 133 -7.28 4.10 1.59
CA GLY A 133 -8.47 3.35 1.95
C GLY A 133 -9.46 3.24 0.79
N ASN A 134 -10.01 2.04 0.60
CA ASN A 134 -10.99 1.76 -0.44
C ASN A 134 -11.93 0.62 -0.02
N PHE A 135 -12.98 0.42 -0.80
CA PHE A 135 -13.76 -0.82 -0.77
C PHE A 135 -13.04 -1.88 -1.59
N SER A 136 -12.86 -3.07 -1.03
CA SER A 136 -12.30 -4.21 -1.76
C SER A 136 -13.44 -5.03 -2.40
N PRO A 137 -13.49 -5.13 -3.73
CA PRO A 137 -14.44 -6.00 -4.42
C PRO A 137 -14.18 -7.49 -4.14
N MET A 138 -12.93 -7.86 -3.88
CA MET A 138 -12.55 -9.26 -3.61
C MET A 138 -12.94 -9.70 -2.21
N LEU A 139 -12.93 -8.80 -1.24
CA LEU A 139 -13.22 -9.08 0.17
C LEU A 139 -14.62 -8.61 0.59
N GLU A 140 -15.28 -7.80 -0.25
CA GLU A 140 -16.62 -7.24 -0.06
C GLU A 140 -16.76 -6.33 1.16
N HIS A 141 -15.67 -5.76 1.65
CA HIS A 141 -15.63 -4.80 2.76
C HIS A 141 -14.58 -3.70 2.57
N GLY A 142 -14.58 -2.71 3.46
CA GLY A 142 -13.59 -1.64 3.45
C GLY A 142 -12.24 -2.11 3.98
N ILE A 143 -11.16 -1.73 3.27
CA ILE A 143 -9.78 -1.96 3.68
C ILE A 143 -9.01 -0.66 3.67
N ALA A 144 -8.00 -0.54 4.53
CA ALA A 144 -7.13 0.63 4.55
C ALA A 144 -5.71 0.30 5.04
N LEU A 145 -4.76 1.13 4.64
CA LEU A 145 -3.47 1.28 5.30
C LEU A 145 -3.49 2.57 6.13
N GLY A 146 -2.80 2.57 7.24
CA GLY A 146 -2.69 3.77 8.09
C GLY A 146 -1.49 3.72 9.00
N PHE A 147 -0.97 4.90 9.36
CA PHE A 147 0.04 5.01 10.41
C PHE A 147 -0.62 5.18 11.76
N VAL A 148 -0.18 4.37 12.70
CA VAL A 148 -0.66 4.40 14.08
C VAL A 148 0.51 4.43 15.07
N GLU A 149 0.22 4.72 16.33
CA GLU A 149 1.16 4.60 17.43
C GLU A 149 1.74 3.18 17.53
N PRO A 150 3.01 3.03 17.96
CA PRO A 150 3.68 1.72 18.03
C PRO A 150 3.00 0.70 18.96
N SER A 151 2.23 1.16 19.94
CA SER A 151 1.52 0.34 20.93
C SER A 151 0.34 -0.45 20.37
N ILE A 152 -0.13 -0.10 19.15
CA ILE A 152 -1.28 -0.75 18.50
C ILE A 152 -0.88 -2.11 17.96
N GLU A 153 -1.67 -3.14 18.22
CA GLU A 153 -1.36 -4.53 17.83
C GLU A 153 -2.39 -5.11 16.86
N LEU A 154 -2.03 -6.23 16.24
CA LEU A 154 -2.96 -7.00 15.41
C LEU A 154 -4.13 -7.48 16.26
N GLY A 155 -5.34 -7.35 15.71
CA GLY A 155 -6.57 -7.69 16.39
C GLY A 155 -7.19 -6.55 17.21
N ASP A 156 -6.48 -5.44 17.39
CA ASP A 156 -7.04 -4.28 18.08
C ASP A 156 -8.27 -3.73 17.36
N GLU A 157 -9.33 -3.51 18.11
CA GLU A 157 -10.53 -2.80 17.63
C GLU A 157 -10.27 -1.30 17.62
N VAL A 158 -10.69 -0.65 16.55
CA VAL A 158 -10.52 0.78 16.33
C VAL A 158 -11.79 1.37 15.69
N ILE A 159 -11.92 2.68 15.77
CA ILE A 159 -12.94 3.43 15.03
C ILE A 159 -12.22 4.28 13.98
N ILE A 160 -12.69 4.26 12.74
CA ILE A 160 -12.21 5.16 11.70
C ILE A 160 -13.26 6.25 11.49
N ASP A 161 -12.92 7.49 11.81
CA ASP A 161 -13.79 8.63 11.60
C ASP A 161 -13.69 9.13 10.15
N VAL A 162 -14.73 8.86 9.37
CA VAL A 162 -14.85 9.34 8.00
C VAL A 162 -15.83 10.52 7.96
N ARG A 163 -15.32 11.72 8.19
CA ARG A 163 -16.10 12.97 8.17
C ARG A 163 -17.30 12.93 9.12
N GLY A 164 -17.07 12.58 10.37
CA GLY A 164 -18.11 12.48 11.40
C GLY A 164 -18.96 11.21 11.33
N THR A 165 -18.61 10.26 10.46
CA THR A 165 -19.19 8.92 10.48
C THR A 165 -18.19 7.93 11.00
N GLU A 166 -18.52 7.32 12.12
CA GLU A 166 -17.72 6.29 12.75
C GLU A 166 -17.87 4.96 12.00
N LEU A 167 -16.75 4.40 11.54
CA LEU A 167 -16.68 3.06 10.97
C LEU A 167 -15.96 2.17 11.97
N PRO A 168 -16.62 1.19 12.58
CA PRO A 168 -15.97 0.15 13.35
C PRO A 168 -14.98 -0.60 12.47
N GLY A 169 -13.80 -0.86 12.99
CA GLY A 169 -12.74 -1.55 12.26
C GLY A 169 -11.81 -2.30 13.18
N GLN A 170 -10.93 -3.05 12.58
CA GLN A 170 -9.94 -3.86 13.27
C GLN A 170 -8.58 -3.75 12.57
N VAL A 171 -7.52 -3.82 13.36
CA VAL A 171 -6.14 -3.95 12.85
C VAL A 171 -5.93 -5.37 12.37
N VAL A 172 -5.64 -5.52 11.07
CA VAL A 172 -5.51 -6.82 10.39
C VAL A 172 -4.16 -6.96 9.71
N PRO A 173 -3.70 -8.20 9.46
CA PRO A 173 -2.51 -8.41 8.65
C PRO A 173 -2.75 -7.99 7.20
N TYR A 174 -1.68 -7.60 6.50
CA TYR A 174 -1.68 -7.39 5.06
C TYR A 174 -0.47 -8.09 4.41
N PRO A 175 -0.49 -8.48 3.13
CA PRO A 175 -1.54 -8.20 2.12
C PRO A 175 -2.93 -8.67 2.54
N PHE A 176 -3.97 -7.86 2.23
CA PHE A 176 -5.36 -8.18 2.54
C PHE A 176 -5.88 -9.34 1.70
N TYR A 177 -5.47 -9.38 0.45
CA TYR A 177 -5.77 -10.45 -0.50
C TYR A 177 -4.48 -11.08 -1.03
N LYS A 178 -4.47 -12.40 -1.08
CA LYS A 178 -3.42 -13.21 -1.73
C LYS A 178 -4.09 -14.25 -2.60
N LYS A 179 -3.74 -14.28 -3.87
CA LYS A 179 -4.16 -15.36 -4.77
C LYS A 179 -3.64 -16.69 -4.25
N ALA A 180 -4.51 -17.69 -4.20
CA ALA A 180 -4.07 -19.07 -3.97
C ALA A 180 -3.16 -19.50 -5.14
N ARG A 181 -1.98 -20.01 -4.81
CA ARG A 181 -1.04 -20.55 -5.80
C ARG A 181 -1.43 -21.94 -6.22
#